data_620d33fd73daf5548725b89a467c1e6b
#
_entry.id   620d33fd73daf5548725b89a467c1e6b
#
_cell.length_a   1.000
_cell.length_b   1.000
_cell.length_c   1.000
_cell.angle_alpha   90.00
_cell.angle_beta   90.00
_cell.angle_gamma   90.00
#
_symmetry.space_group_name_H-M   'P 1'
#
loop_
_entity.id
_entity.type
_entity.pdbx_description
1 polymer ?
#
loop_
_entity_poly.entity_id
_entity_poly.type
_entity_poly.pdbx_seq_one_letter_code
_entity_poly.pdbx_strand_id
1 'polypeptide(L)'
;MMKFLVHTILLFLSTTVFAQWGDETLSDKPAVRDRIFVGGGLGASFSSYADFVSISPIIGYKVSPRFAPGIGLMYRYTSYKSINPKVTTNDYGGSIFARFKLFGPLFLHAEFEHMNYEFPGNTPGETLRKDFNSFLAGGGFFQPVGRNAGFFATALYNFSYQNSSNYSYYPYSSPLILRVGITAGF
;
A
#
# COMPACT_ATOMS: atom_id res chain seq x y z
N MET A 1 11.10 -30.06 7.32
CA MET A 1 10.13 -29.65 6.29
C MET A 1 10.20 -28.13 5.96
N MET A 2 10.66 -27.25 6.85
CA MET A 2 10.71 -25.79 6.60
C MET A 2 11.81 -25.31 5.63
N LYS A 3 12.88 -26.10 5.43
CA LYS A 3 13.99 -25.73 4.52
C LYS A 3 13.66 -25.91 3.02
N PHE A 4 12.71 -26.77 2.68
CA PHE A 4 12.30 -26.98 1.28
C PHE A 4 11.39 -25.87 0.74
N LEU A 5 10.62 -25.21 1.59
CA LEU A 5 9.69 -24.13 1.19
C LEU A 5 10.44 -22.88 0.75
N VAL A 6 11.56 -22.56 1.41
CA VAL A 6 12.38 -21.38 1.10
C VAL A 6 13.07 -21.51 -0.27
N HIS A 7 13.49 -22.71 -0.65
CA HIS A 7 14.14 -22.95 -1.95
C HIS A 7 13.16 -22.91 -3.13
N THR A 8 11.91 -23.28 -2.91
CA THR A 8 10.88 -23.23 -3.95
C THR A 8 10.46 -21.77 -4.27
N ILE A 9 10.47 -20.89 -3.28
CA ILE A 9 10.18 -19.46 -3.48
C ILE A 9 11.33 -18.75 -4.20
N LEU A 10 12.59 -19.16 -3.96
CA LEU A 10 13.75 -18.58 -4.64
C LEU A 10 13.84 -19.00 -6.12
N LEU A 11 13.34 -20.17 -6.48
CA LEU A 11 13.40 -20.66 -7.87
C LEU A 11 12.40 -19.95 -8.82
N PHE A 12 11.32 -19.37 -8.27
CA PHE A 12 10.37 -18.57 -9.07
C PHE A 12 10.85 -17.16 -9.40
N LEU A 13 11.91 -16.69 -8.75
CA LEU A 13 12.51 -15.36 -8.99
C LEU A 13 13.54 -15.35 -10.13
N SER A 14 13.89 -16.50 -10.72
CA SER A 14 14.93 -16.60 -11.73
C SER A 14 14.46 -16.60 -13.20
N THR A 15 13.15 -16.40 -13.46
CA THR A 15 12.72 -16.13 -14.82
C THR A 15 12.96 -14.65 -15.12
N THR A 16 14.10 -14.36 -15.74
CA THR A 16 14.40 -13.07 -16.35
C THR A 16 13.40 -12.80 -17.48
N VAL A 17 12.23 -12.33 -17.12
CA VAL A 17 11.35 -11.69 -18.08
C VAL A 17 11.87 -10.27 -18.26
N PHE A 18 12.61 -10.02 -19.32
CA PHE A 18 12.76 -8.68 -19.86
C PHE A 18 11.36 -8.21 -20.28
N ALA A 19 10.61 -7.66 -19.33
CA ALA A 19 9.42 -6.92 -19.66
C ALA A 19 9.88 -5.70 -20.45
N GLN A 20 9.78 -5.75 -21.77
CA GLN A 20 9.84 -4.59 -22.64
C GLN A 20 8.67 -3.67 -22.21
N TRP A 21 8.96 -2.74 -21.35
CA TRP A 21 8.17 -1.52 -21.30
C TRP A 21 8.47 -0.84 -22.62
N GLY A 22 7.53 -0.93 -23.55
CA GLY A 22 7.66 -0.25 -24.82
C GLY A 22 8.02 1.21 -24.55
N ASP A 23 9.10 1.66 -25.18
CA ASP A 23 9.35 3.07 -25.44
C ASP A 23 8.24 3.53 -26.41
N GLU A 24 7.05 3.75 -25.90
CA GLU A 24 6.04 4.49 -26.64
C GLU A 24 6.52 5.93 -26.74
N THR A 25 7.21 6.20 -27.82
CA THR A 25 7.42 7.57 -28.30
C THR A 25 6.04 8.20 -28.41
N LEU A 26 5.78 9.22 -27.60
CA LEU A 26 4.53 10.00 -27.56
C LEU A 26 4.37 10.81 -28.86
N SER A 27 4.30 10.14 -30.00
CA SER A 27 4.06 10.76 -31.32
C SER A 27 2.58 11.12 -31.53
N ASP A 28 1.65 10.41 -30.89
CA ASP A 28 0.25 10.78 -30.81
C ASP A 28 -0.13 10.98 -29.35
N LYS A 29 -0.71 12.14 -29.01
CA LYS A 29 -1.15 12.45 -27.63
C LYS A 29 -2.15 11.38 -27.21
N PRO A 30 -1.77 10.43 -26.34
CA PRO A 30 -2.67 9.37 -25.90
C PRO A 30 -3.93 10.00 -25.31
N ALA A 31 -5.08 9.41 -25.59
CA ALA A 31 -6.34 9.89 -25.04
C ALA A 31 -6.25 9.98 -23.50
N VAL A 32 -6.96 10.92 -22.88
CA VAL A 32 -6.91 11.13 -21.41
C VAL A 32 -7.18 9.83 -20.67
N ARG A 33 -8.08 8.98 -21.17
CA ARG A 33 -8.41 7.67 -20.59
C ARG A 33 -7.21 6.71 -20.51
N ASP A 34 -6.30 6.78 -21.49
CA ASP A 34 -5.14 5.88 -21.59
C ASP A 34 -4.01 6.30 -20.62
N ARG A 35 -4.17 7.47 -19.98
CA ARG A 35 -3.29 8.00 -18.95
C ARG A 35 -3.79 7.73 -17.54
N ILE A 36 -5.04 7.30 -17.38
CA ILE A 36 -5.60 6.97 -16.07
C ILE A 36 -5.27 5.53 -15.73
N PHE A 37 -4.80 5.31 -14.53
CA PHE A 37 -4.68 3.98 -13.95
C PHE A 37 -5.48 3.88 -12.66
N VAL A 38 -6.02 2.70 -12.42
CA VAL A 38 -6.73 2.36 -11.20
C VAL A 38 -6.09 1.14 -10.56
N GLY A 39 -6.23 0.99 -9.27
CA GLY A 39 -5.67 -0.18 -8.61
C GLY A 39 -5.98 -0.17 -7.13
N GLY A 40 -5.17 -0.88 -6.38
CA GLY A 40 -5.27 -0.92 -4.94
C GLY A 40 -4.68 -2.17 -4.34
N GLY A 41 -4.72 -2.22 -3.01
CA GLY A 41 -4.30 -3.36 -2.22
C GLY A 41 -5.45 -3.92 -1.39
N LEU A 42 -5.32 -5.20 -1.08
CA LEU A 42 -6.12 -5.87 -0.06
C LEU A 42 -5.15 -6.33 1.03
N GLY A 43 -5.56 -6.20 2.28
CA GLY A 43 -4.82 -6.70 3.42
C GLY A 43 -5.71 -7.52 4.33
N ALA A 44 -5.19 -8.58 4.89
CA ALA A 44 -5.86 -9.34 5.93
C ALA A 44 -4.81 -9.94 6.87
N SER A 45 -5.14 -10.01 8.14
CA SER A 45 -4.36 -10.74 9.14
C SER A 45 -5.30 -11.38 10.15
N PHE A 46 -4.98 -12.60 10.50
CA PHE A 46 -5.74 -13.40 11.46
C PHE A 46 -4.78 -13.87 12.55
N SER A 47 -5.04 -13.45 13.77
CA SER A 47 -4.20 -13.80 14.92
C SER A 47 -5.04 -14.17 16.15
N SER A 48 -4.39 -14.63 17.20
CA SER A 48 -5.04 -14.85 18.50
C SER A 48 -5.46 -13.56 19.18
N TYR A 49 -4.84 -12.43 18.82
CA TYR A 49 -5.08 -11.12 19.42
C TYR A 49 -6.16 -10.33 18.69
N ALA A 50 -6.04 -10.20 17.37
CA ALA A 50 -6.98 -9.44 16.54
C ALA A 50 -6.97 -9.95 15.09
N ASP A 51 -8.12 -9.86 14.44
CA ASP A 51 -8.25 -10.05 13.00
C ASP A 51 -8.49 -8.70 12.34
N PHE A 52 -7.87 -8.45 11.18
CA PHE A 52 -8.23 -7.29 10.37
C PHE A 52 -8.39 -7.64 8.90
N VAL A 53 -9.20 -6.84 8.22
CA VAL A 53 -9.35 -6.82 6.76
C VAL A 53 -9.27 -5.37 6.31
N SER A 54 -8.51 -5.10 5.24
CA SER A 54 -8.37 -3.76 4.69
C SER A 54 -8.48 -3.75 3.18
N ILE A 55 -8.96 -2.63 2.65
CA ILE A 55 -8.98 -2.31 1.23
C ILE A 55 -8.41 -0.92 1.02
N SER A 56 -7.56 -0.77 -0.01
CA SER A 56 -6.92 0.51 -0.31
C SER A 56 -6.96 0.79 -1.82
N PRO A 57 -8.11 1.22 -2.37
CA PRO A 57 -8.22 1.62 -3.77
C PRO A 57 -7.39 2.87 -4.06
N ILE A 58 -6.80 2.91 -5.26
CA ILE A 58 -6.04 4.05 -5.78
C ILE A 58 -6.50 4.39 -7.19
N ILE A 59 -6.39 5.67 -7.53
CA ILE A 59 -6.51 6.17 -8.90
C ILE A 59 -5.38 7.17 -9.14
N GLY A 60 -4.77 7.10 -10.32
CA GLY A 60 -3.70 8.02 -10.69
C GLY A 60 -3.72 8.38 -12.16
N TYR A 61 -2.92 9.37 -12.52
CA TYR A 61 -2.82 9.92 -13.85
C TYR A 61 -1.36 10.01 -14.30
N LYS A 62 -1.04 9.44 -15.46
CA LYS A 62 0.29 9.53 -16.08
C LYS A 62 0.47 10.92 -16.73
N VAL A 63 1.06 11.85 -16.00
CA VAL A 63 1.41 13.18 -16.52
C VAL A 63 2.49 13.08 -17.59
N SER A 64 3.45 12.17 -17.37
CA SER A 64 4.51 11.82 -18.33
C SER A 64 4.79 10.31 -18.29
N PRO A 65 5.60 9.77 -19.22
CA PRO A 65 6.01 8.36 -19.20
C PRO A 65 6.72 7.93 -17.89
N ARG A 66 7.23 8.89 -17.13
CA ARG A 66 7.97 8.63 -15.89
C ARG A 66 7.27 9.13 -14.62
N PHE A 67 6.30 10.04 -14.74
CA PHE A 67 5.70 10.68 -13.58
C PHE A 67 4.19 10.50 -13.54
N ALA A 68 3.71 9.96 -12.42
CA ALA A 68 2.31 9.65 -12.20
C ALA A 68 1.86 10.01 -10.77
N PRO A 69 1.21 11.15 -10.57
CA PRO A 69 0.49 11.46 -9.34
C PRO A 69 -0.81 10.67 -9.25
N GLY A 70 -1.31 10.54 -8.01
CA GLY A 70 -2.58 9.88 -7.75
C GLY A 70 -3.11 10.15 -6.36
N ILE A 71 -4.30 9.61 -6.13
CA ILE A 71 -4.96 9.62 -4.83
C ILE A 71 -5.31 8.20 -4.41
N GLY A 72 -5.34 7.97 -3.12
CA GLY A 72 -5.72 6.71 -2.52
C GLY A 72 -6.76 6.90 -1.43
N LEU A 73 -7.56 5.88 -1.21
CA LEU A 73 -8.40 5.75 -0.03
C LEU A 73 -7.96 4.51 0.74
N MET A 74 -8.26 4.47 2.02
CA MET A 74 -8.02 3.30 2.84
C MET A 74 -9.19 3.09 3.79
N TYR A 75 -9.61 1.85 3.90
CA TYR A 75 -10.54 1.39 4.93
C TYR A 75 -10.01 0.11 5.53
N ARG A 76 -10.00 0.02 6.88
CA ARG A 76 -9.62 -1.18 7.62
C ARG A 76 -10.62 -1.44 8.73
N TYR A 77 -11.15 -2.65 8.75
CA TYR A 77 -11.94 -3.20 9.85
C TYR A 77 -11.08 -4.12 10.71
N THR A 78 -11.06 -3.88 12.01
CA THR A 78 -10.31 -4.71 12.97
C THR A 78 -11.25 -5.23 14.05
N SER A 79 -11.10 -6.51 14.41
CA SER A 79 -11.85 -7.18 15.46
C SER A 79 -10.88 -7.73 16.51
N TYR A 80 -10.91 -7.15 17.71
CA TYR A 80 -10.07 -7.55 18.84
C TYR A 80 -10.70 -8.73 19.59
N LYS A 81 -9.96 -9.85 19.67
CA LYS A 81 -10.41 -11.08 20.33
C LYS A 81 -10.05 -11.12 21.81
N SER A 82 -9.00 -10.40 22.20
CA SER A 82 -8.46 -10.40 23.56
C SER A 82 -9.19 -9.44 24.51
N ILE A 83 -10.17 -8.66 24.00
CA ILE A 83 -10.95 -7.70 24.79
C ILE A 83 -12.35 -8.26 25.03
N ASN A 84 -12.81 -8.20 26.27
CA ASN A 84 -14.15 -8.61 26.66
C ASN A 84 -14.89 -7.44 27.37
N PRO A 85 -16.04 -6.94 26.85
CA PRO A 85 -16.70 -7.39 25.63
C PRO A 85 -15.89 -7.16 24.38
N LYS A 86 -16.12 -7.94 23.33
CA LYS A 86 -15.42 -7.85 22.03
C LYS A 86 -15.54 -6.43 21.46
N VAL A 87 -14.40 -5.85 21.12
CA VAL A 87 -14.31 -4.52 20.50
C VAL A 87 -13.97 -4.65 19.02
N THR A 88 -14.65 -3.86 18.21
CA THR A 88 -14.34 -3.71 16.78
C THR A 88 -14.03 -2.26 16.47
N THR A 89 -13.09 -2.01 15.56
CA THR A 89 -12.68 -0.67 15.16
C THR A 89 -12.67 -0.52 13.65
N ASN A 90 -12.91 0.70 13.19
CA ASN A 90 -12.93 1.06 11.79
C ASN A 90 -11.97 2.22 11.55
N ASP A 91 -10.93 1.99 10.77
CA ASP A 91 -9.97 3.01 10.37
C ASP A 91 -10.25 3.40 8.92
N TYR A 92 -10.17 4.68 8.63
CA TYR A 92 -10.36 5.19 7.27
C TYR A 92 -9.53 6.44 7.04
N GLY A 93 -9.24 6.70 5.79
CA GLY A 93 -8.51 7.89 5.41
C GLY A 93 -8.25 7.96 3.92
N GLY A 94 -7.40 8.89 3.56
CA GLY A 94 -7.00 9.12 2.19
C GLY A 94 -5.56 9.55 2.09
N SER A 95 -5.04 9.43 0.88
CA SER A 95 -3.68 9.86 0.58
C SER A 95 -3.58 10.52 -0.78
N ILE A 96 -2.57 11.35 -0.93
CA ILE A 96 -2.07 11.80 -2.22
C ILE A 96 -0.68 11.21 -2.40
N PHE A 97 -0.39 10.72 -3.59
CA PHE A 97 0.90 10.12 -3.88
C PHE A 97 1.47 10.55 -5.23
N ALA A 98 2.76 10.37 -5.38
CA ALA A 98 3.46 10.50 -6.65
C ALA A 98 4.39 9.31 -6.86
N ARG A 99 4.41 8.78 -8.07
CA ARG A 99 5.32 7.74 -8.53
C ARG A 99 6.23 8.28 -9.62
N PHE A 100 7.51 7.96 -9.52
CA PHE A 100 8.49 8.30 -10.53
C PHE A 100 9.22 7.04 -11.00
N LYS A 101 9.02 6.66 -12.27
CA LYS A 101 9.66 5.51 -12.90
C LYS A 101 11.15 5.77 -13.03
N LEU A 102 11.97 4.86 -12.55
CA LEU A 102 13.43 4.89 -12.68
C LEU A 102 13.87 4.19 -13.98
N PHE A 103 14.11 2.91 -13.89
CA PHE A 103 14.49 2.04 -14.99
C PHE A 103 13.91 0.65 -14.77
N GLY A 104 13.60 -0.04 -15.86
CA GLY A 104 12.97 -1.35 -15.79
C GLY A 104 11.69 -1.32 -14.95
N PRO A 105 11.50 -2.24 -14.02
CA PRO A 105 10.31 -2.34 -13.17
C PRO A 105 10.34 -1.41 -11.95
N LEU A 106 11.43 -0.69 -11.70
CA LEU A 106 11.65 0.08 -10.48
C LEU A 106 11.04 1.48 -10.55
N PHE A 107 10.46 1.93 -9.45
CA PHE A 107 9.95 3.28 -9.28
C PHE A 107 10.18 3.83 -7.88
N LEU A 108 10.28 5.15 -7.76
CA LEU A 108 10.18 5.85 -6.49
C LEU A 108 8.71 6.15 -6.19
N HIS A 109 8.39 6.21 -4.90
CA HIS A 109 7.06 6.53 -4.40
C HIS A 109 7.18 7.50 -3.23
N ALA A 110 6.42 8.57 -3.28
CA ALA A 110 6.22 9.48 -2.16
C ALA A 110 4.71 9.64 -1.94
N GLU A 111 4.29 9.66 -0.67
CA GLU A 111 2.88 9.70 -0.30
C GLU A 111 2.70 10.53 0.97
N PHE A 112 1.69 11.35 0.97
CA PHE A 112 1.16 12.00 2.17
C PHE A 112 -0.19 11.36 2.49
N GLU A 113 -0.30 10.81 3.69
CA GLU A 113 -1.46 10.08 4.18
C GLU A 113 -2.10 10.81 5.36
N HIS A 114 -3.42 10.97 5.31
CA HIS A 114 -4.24 11.41 6.44
C HIS A 114 -5.20 10.31 6.82
N MET A 115 -5.07 9.77 8.03
CA MET A 115 -5.83 8.62 8.51
C MET A 115 -6.49 8.93 9.84
N ASN A 116 -7.75 8.53 9.96
CA ASN A 116 -8.50 8.51 11.19
C ASN A 116 -8.54 7.07 11.73
N TYR A 117 -7.83 6.85 12.82
CA TYR A 117 -7.73 5.56 13.49
C TYR A 117 -8.66 5.50 14.70
N GLU A 118 -9.29 4.35 14.88
CA GLU A 118 -10.11 4.04 16.04
C GLU A 118 -9.39 3.02 16.93
N PHE A 119 -9.23 3.34 18.19
CA PHE A 119 -8.56 2.52 19.20
C PHE A 119 -9.55 2.07 20.25
N PRO A 120 -9.38 0.87 20.83
CA PRO A 120 -10.10 0.48 22.04
C PRO A 120 -9.82 1.49 23.15
N GLY A 121 -10.87 1.96 23.82
CA GLY A 121 -10.77 2.86 24.97
C GLY A 121 -10.34 2.16 26.25
N ASN A 122 -10.24 2.91 27.33
CA ASN A 122 -9.89 2.39 28.65
C ASN A 122 -11.10 1.74 29.36
N THR A 123 -12.31 2.08 28.96
CA THR A 123 -13.55 1.51 29.49
C THR A 123 -14.06 0.41 28.54
N PRO A 124 -14.53 -0.73 29.06
CA PRO A 124 -15.09 -1.78 28.23
C PRO A 124 -16.20 -1.28 27.28
N GLY A 125 -16.00 -1.51 25.96
CA GLY A 125 -16.96 -1.09 24.93
C GLY A 125 -16.78 0.33 24.40
N GLU A 126 -15.89 1.14 24.98
CA GLU A 126 -15.55 2.46 24.45
C GLU A 126 -14.47 2.38 23.37
N THR A 127 -14.53 3.33 22.44
CA THR A 127 -13.49 3.54 21.42
C THR A 127 -13.07 5.01 21.40
N LEU A 128 -11.81 5.26 21.06
CA LEU A 128 -11.23 6.60 20.91
C LEU A 128 -10.74 6.77 19.49
N ARG A 129 -11.07 7.89 18.85
CA ARG A 129 -10.56 8.24 17.51
C ARG A 129 -9.44 9.25 17.59
N LYS A 130 -8.42 9.03 16.75
CA LYS A 130 -7.29 9.96 16.58
C LYS A 130 -6.91 10.05 15.10
N ASP A 131 -6.59 11.27 14.68
CA ASP A 131 -6.10 11.55 13.34
C ASP A 131 -4.57 11.52 13.33
N PHE A 132 -4.02 10.94 12.25
CA PHE A 132 -2.59 10.87 12.02
C PHE A 132 -2.27 11.29 10.60
N ASN A 133 -1.25 12.13 10.49
CA ASN A 133 -0.63 12.50 9.22
C ASN A 133 0.70 11.79 9.09
N SER A 134 0.92 11.15 7.95
CA SER A 134 2.16 10.43 7.67
C SER A 134 2.74 10.88 6.34
N PHE A 135 4.04 11.17 6.33
CA PHE A 135 4.80 11.32 5.11
C PHE A 135 5.62 10.06 4.87
N LEU A 136 5.33 9.40 3.76
CA LEU A 136 5.94 8.13 3.38
C LEU A 136 6.75 8.33 2.12
N ALA A 137 7.98 7.82 2.07
CA ALA A 137 8.74 7.78 0.83
C ALA A 137 9.60 6.53 0.76
N GLY A 138 9.86 6.08 -0.46
CA GLY A 138 10.64 4.88 -0.69
C GLY A 138 10.63 4.45 -2.14
N GLY A 139 10.74 3.17 -2.36
CA GLY A 139 10.78 2.57 -3.69
C GLY A 139 9.79 1.43 -3.85
N GLY A 140 9.58 1.08 -5.10
CA GLY A 140 8.74 -0.04 -5.45
C GLY A 140 9.17 -0.70 -6.74
N PHE A 141 8.52 -1.79 -6.97
CA PHE A 141 8.71 -2.65 -8.11
C PHE A 141 7.33 -2.93 -8.71
N PHE A 142 7.23 -2.88 -10.03
CA PHE A 142 6.02 -3.17 -10.78
C PHE A 142 6.27 -4.30 -11.76
N GLN A 143 5.45 -5.35 -11.71
CA GLN A 143 5.48 -6.49 -12.61
C GLN A 143 4.21 -6.52 -13.45
N PRO A 144 4.29 -6.25 -14.76
CA PRO A 144 3.16 -6.40 -15.66
C PRO A 144 2.65 -7.85 -15.69
N VAL A 145 1.31 -7.98 -15.74
CA VAL A 145 0.62 -9.25 -15.94
C VAL A 145 -0.43 -9.03 -17.04
N GLY A 146 -0.12 -9.50 -18.25
CA GLY A 146 -0.96 -9.21 -19.42
C GLY A 146 -0.75 -7.79 -19.97
N ARG A 147 -1.72 -7.30 -20.75
CA ARG A 147 -1.59 -6.04 -21.51
C ARG A 147 -1.85 -4.79 -20.69
N ASN A 148 -2.76 -4.83 -19.72
CA ASN A 148 -3.27 -3.63 -19.04
C ASN A 148 -3.28 -3.73 -17.52
N ALA A 149 -2.64 -4.73 -16.91
CA ALA A 149 -2.62 -4.93 -15.47
C ALA A 149 -1.26 -5.39 -14.98
N GLY A 150 -0.99 -5.21 -13.71
CA GLY A 150 0.22 -5.71 -13.08
C GLY A 150 0.17 -5.65 -11.56
N PHE A 151 1.11 -6.34 -10.95
CA PHE A 151 1.35 -6.29 -9.51
C PHE A 151 2.37 -5.22 -9.18
N PHE A 152 2.21 -4.59 -8.05
CA PHE A 152 3.23 -3.73 -7.48
C PHE A 152 3.54 -4.15 -6.05
N ALA A 153 4.78 -3.93 -5.66
CA ALA A 153 5.22 -3.98 -4.27
C ALA A 153 6.00 -2.71 -3.94
N THR A 154 5.79 -2.14 -2.77
CA THR A 154 6.49 -0.95 -2.28
C THR A 154 7.05 -1.18 -0.90
N ALA A 155 8.24 -0.64 -0.65
CA ALA A 155 8.85 -0.49 0.66
C ALA A 155 9.01 1.00 0.93
N LEU A 156 8.28 1.51 1.93
CA LEU A 156 8.18 2.93 2.26
C LEU A 156 8.66 3.15 3.69
N TYR A 157 9.41 4.22 3.89
CA TYR A 157 9.78 4.69 5.21
C TYR A 157 8.83 5.81 5.63
N ASN A 158 8.28 5.70 6.84
CA ASN A 158 7.43 6.73 7.43
C ASN A 158 8.28 7.75 8.16
N PHE A 159 8.47 8.93 7.57
CA PHE A 159 9.24 10.03 8.14
C PHE A 159 8.52 10.73 9.31
N SER A 160 7.22 10.49 9.45
CA SER A 160 6.42 10.98 10.58
C SER A 160 6.34 9.95 11.72
N TYR A 161 7.09 8.85 11.63
CA TYR A 161 7.06 7.78 12.63
C TYR A 161 7.51 8.29 13.99
N GLN A 162 6.70 7.95 15.00
CA GLN A 162 7.00 8.22 16.40
C GLN A 162 7.10 6.88 17.14
N ASN A 163 8.12 6.72 17.96
CA ASN A 163 8.29 5.47 18.69
C ASN A 163 7.10 5.25 19.64
N SER A 164 6.44 4.11 19.47
CA SER A 164 5.22 3.74 20.21
C SER A 164 5.41 3.65 21.73
N SER A 165 6.64 3.53 22.22
CA SER A 165 6.91 3.54 23.66
C SER A 165 6.52 4.84 24.36
N ASN A 166 6.40 5.94 23.62
CA ASN A 166 6.04 7.27 24.15
C ASN A 166 4.57 7.65 23.88
N TYR A 167 3.83 6.85 23.11
CA TYR A 167 2.45 7.15 22.70
C TYR A 167 1.57 5.90 22.82
N SER A 168 0.65 5.92 23.80
CA SER A 168 -0.27 4.78 24.07
C SER A 168 -1.18 4.41 22.88
N TYR A 169 -1.33 5.30 21.89
CA TYR A 169 -2.19 5.12 20.73
C TYR A 169 -1.46 5.58 19.47
N TYR A 170 -0.58 4.71 18.94
CA TYR A 170 0.11 4.96 17.68
C TYR A 170 -0.14 3.78 16.72
N PRO A 171 -0.55 4.04 15.47
CA PRO A 171 -1.04 2.98 14.58
C PRO A 171 0.06 2.12 13.93
N TYR A 172 1.31 2.58 13.96
CA TYR A 172 2.43 1.91 13.32
C TYR A 172 3.41 1.33 14.35
N SER A 173 3.70 0.04 14.23
CA SER A 173 4.70 -0.64 15.05
C SER A 173 6.14 -0.50 14.52
N SER A 174 6.29 -0.04 13.28
CA SER A 174 7.57 0.11 12.57
C SER A 174 7.51 1.32 11.63
N PRO A 175 8.62 2.03 11.42
CA PRO A 175 8.70 3.05 10.38
C PRO A 175 8.70 2.47 8.97
N LEU A 176 9.02 1.18 8.80
CA LEU A 176 9.00 0.51 7.51
C LEU A 176 7.60 -0.04 7.21
N ILE A 177 7.05 0.37 6.07
CA ILE A 177 5.74 -0.03 5.58
C ILE A 177 5.91 -0.77 4.26
N LEU A 178 5.44 -2.01 4.21
CA LEU A 178 5.42 -2.80 3.00
C LEU A 178 3.97 -2.86 2.47
N ARG A 179 3.79 -2.58 1.19
CA ARG A 179 2.49 -2.67 0.52
C ARG A 179 2.62 -3.49 -0.76
N VAL A 180 1.59 -4.27 -1.03
CA VAL A 180 1.42 -5.01 -2.28
C VAL A 180 0.04 -4.75 -2.84
N GLY A 181 -0.08 -4.78 -4.16
CA GLY A 181 -1.37 -4.54 -4.79
C GLY A 181 -1.35 -4.81 -6.29
N ILE A 182 -2.48 -4.51 -6.90
CA ILE A 182 -2.69 -4.66 -8.33
C ILE A 182 -3.08 -3.30 -8.90
N THR A 183 -2.61 -3.02 -10.11
CA THR A 183 -3.06 -1.86 -10.87
C THR A 183 -3.42 -2.27 -12.29
N ALA A 184 -4.38 -1.54 -12.87
CA ALA A 184 -4.80 -1.67 -14.26
C ALA A 184 -4.76 -0.29 -14.94
N GLY A 185 -4.57 -0.26 -16.27
CA GLY A 185 -4.46 0.98 -17.02
C GLY A 185 -3.01 1.42 -17.26
N PHE A 186 -2.06 0.49 -17.28
CA PHE A 186 -0.63 0.76 -17.57
C PHE A 186 -0.29 0.47 -19.01
#